data_e94c9ca4390f00c5a5b9bbea96f986f0
#
_entry.id   e94c9ca4390f00c5a5b9bbea96f986f0
#
_cell.length_a   1.000
_cell.length_b   1.000
_cell.length_c   1.000
_cell.angle_alpha   90.00
_cell.angle_beta   90.00
_cell.angle_gamma   90.00
#
_symmetry.space_group_name_H-M   'P 1'
#
loop_
_entity.id
_entity.type
_entity.pdbx_description
1 polymer ?
#
loop_
_entity_poly.entity_id
_entity_poly.type
_entity_poly.pdbx_seq_one_letter_code
_entity_poly.pdbx_strand_id
1 'polypeptide(L)'
;EDAVRKAGSIGRPNFYIDARIVDRDNRPLAPNEVGELVLKGPSIASGYFNNAAAWTEVIDADGWFHTGDLARHDEDWYFYIVDRLKDMFISGGENVYPAEVEAALYRHPAVFQCAVVGVPDPRWGEVGKAYVVLKPDQPASAEELLAHLGDCLARYKVPRHVEFVASLPISAAGKVLRRELRER
;
A
#
# COMPACT_ATOMS: atom_id res chain seq x y z
N GLU A 1 -10.00 -4.42 -25.30
CA GLU A 1 -10.02 -2.93 -25.20
C GLU A 1 -9.94 -2.46 -23.73
N ASP A 2 -10.72 -3.05 -22.81
CA ASP A 2 -10.76 -2.61 -21.41
C ASP A 2 -9.45 -2.83 -20.67
N ALA A 3 -8.69 -3.89 -20.96
CA ALA A 3 -7.39 -4.14 -20.34
C ALA A 3 -6.36 -3.00 -20.57
N VAL A 4 -6.45 -2.31 -21.70
CA VAL A 4 -5.58 -1.16 -22.01
C VAL A 4 -6.12 0.13 -21.39
N ARG A 5 -7.45 0.35 -21.50
CA ARG A 5 -8.12 1.56 -20.97
C ARG A 5 -8.13 1.61 -19.45
N LYS A 6 -8.12 0.46 -18.79
CA LYS A 6 -8.18 0.27 -17.33
C LYS A 6 -6.89 -0.33 -16.77
N ALA A 7 -5.74 0.06 -17.34
CA ALA A 7 -4.44 -0.41 -16.91
C ALA A 7 -4.23 -0.17 -15.39
N GLY A 8 -3.70 -1.17 -14.69
CA GLY A 8 -3.52 -1.17 -13.23
C GLY A 8 -4.76 -1.58 -12.42
N SER A 9 -5.92 -1.77 -13.05
CA SER A 9 -7.10 -2.30 -12.38
C SER A 9 -6.98 -3.80 -12.12
N ILE A 10 -7.52 -4.25 -10.99
CA ILE A 10 -7.75 -5.67 -10.68
C ILE A 10 -9.06 -6.20 -11.28
N GLY A 11 -9.79 -5.36 -12.03
CA GLY A 11 -11.05 -5.71 -12.69
C GLY A 11 -12.28 -5.29 -11.91
N ARG A 12 -13.40 -5.95 -12.25
CA ARG A 12 -14.71 -5.77 -11.61
C ARG A 12 -15.04 -6.98 -10.72
N PRO A 13 -15.93 -6.82 -9.74
CA PRO A 13 -16.39 -7.95 -8.94
C PRO A 13 -17.03 -9.03 -9.82
N ASN A 14 -16.87 -10.28 -9.43
CA ASN A 14 -17.56 -11.41 -10.07
C ASN A 14 -19.06 -11.36 -9.76
N PHE A 15 -19.91 -12.07 -10.55
CA PHE A 15 -21.38 -12.03 -10.49
C PHE A 15 -22.00 -12.26 -9.11
N TYR A 16 -21.34 -12.99 -8.23
CA TYR A 16 -21.83 -13.35 -6.89
C TYR A 16 -21.04 -12.70 -5.75
N ILE A 17 -20.19 -11.72 -6.07
CA ILE A 17 -19.40 -10.99 -5.10
C ILE A 17 -19.83 -9.52 -5.10
N ASP A 18 -20.27 -9.06 -3.97
CA ASP A 18 -20.39 -7.64 -3.69
C ASP A 18 -19.04 -7.12 -3.22
N ALA A 19 -18.60 -5.99 -3.79
CA ALA A 19 -17.38 -5.29 -3.39
C ALA A 19 -17.72 -3.83 -3.09
N ARG A 20 -17.10 -3.28 -2.04
CA ARG A 20 -17.23 -1.86 -1.67
C ARG A 20 -15.88 -1.32 -1.24
N ILE A 21 -15.74 -0.01 -1.40
CA ILE A 21 -14.68 0.76 -0.75
C ILE A 21 -15.33 1.50 0.41
N VAL A 22 -14.80 1.34 1.61
CA VAL A 22 -15.38 1.91 2.82
C VAL A 22 -14.36 2.76 3.60
N ASP A 23 -14.87 3.74 4.33
CA ASP A 23 -14.10 4.51 5.29
C ASP A 23 -13.89 3.73 6.63
N ARG A 24 -13.27 4.38 7.61
CA ARG A 24 -13.02 3.79 8.95
C ARG A 24 -14.29 3.52 9.75
N ASP A 25 -15.42 4.13 9.36
CA ASP A 25 -16.73 3.95 9.98
C ASP A 25 -17.61 2.95 9.19
N ASN A 26 -17.01 2.17 8.26
CA ASN A 26 -17.68 1.24 7.35
C ASN A 26 -18.71 1.89 6.41
N ARG A 27 -18.59 3.21 6.13
CA ARG A 27 -19.47 3.89 5.18
C ARG A 27 -18.90 3.78 3.77
N PRO A 28 -19.75 3.42 2.77
CA PRO A 28 -19.31 3.38 1.39
C PRO A 28 -18.78 4.74 0.90
N LEU A 29 -17.67 4.72 0.20
CA LEU A 29 -17.02 5.88 -0.41
C LEU A 29 -17.45 6.05 -1.87
N ALA A 30 -17.35 7.29 -2.36
CA ALA A 30 -17.63 7.63 -3.75
C ALA A 30 -16.52 7.13 -4.70
N PRO A 31 -16.80 7.07 -6.03
CA PRO A 31 -15.76 6.75 -7.01
C PRO A 31 -14.51 7.61 -6.86
N ASN A 32 -13.36 6.99 -7.03
CA ASN A 32 -12.02 7.57 -6.90
C ASN A 32 -11.56 7.95 -5.47
N GLU A 33 -12.40 7.81 -4.46
CA GLU A 33 -11.98 7.90 -3.06
C GLU A 33 -11.27 6.60 -2.61
N VAL A 34 -10.24 6.75 -1.78
CA VAL A 34 -9.45 5.63 -1.27
C VAL A 34 -9.95 5.22 0.10
N GLY A 35 -10.26 3.94 0.25
CA GLY A 35 -10.67 3.32 1.49
C GLY A 35 -10.36 1.84 1.50
N GLU A 36 -10.83 1.11 2.52
CA GLU A 36 -10.65 -0.33 2.59
C GLU A 36 -11.57 -1.05 1.61
N LEU A 37 -11.02 -2.01 0.87
CA LEU A 37 -11.80 -2.93 0.06
C LEU A 37 -12.44 -3.97 0.95
N VAL A 38 -13.77 -4.03 0.95
CA VAL A 38 -14.55 -5.08 1.63
C VAL A 38 -15.35 -5.89 0.64
N LEU A 39 -15.44 -7.19 0.90
CA LEU A 39 -16.06 -8.16 0.00
C LEU A 39 -17.14 -8.96 0.72
N LYS A 40 -18.21 -9.32 0.00
CA LYS A 40 -19.27 -10.20 0.52
C LYS A 40 -19.78 -11.11 -0.58
N GLY A 41 -20.00 -12.38 -0.27
CA GLY A 41 -20.56 -13.33 -1.23
C GLY A 41 -20.15 -14.78 -0.96
N PRO A 42 -20.72 -15.73 -1.72
CA PRO A 42 -20.56 -17.16 -1.47
C PRO A 42 -19.14 -17.70 -1.72
N SER A 43 -18.28 -16.97 -2.42
CA SER A 43 -16.89 -17.36 -2.66
C SER A 43 -15.92 -16.84 -1.59
N ILE A 44 -16.42 -16.05 -0.63
CA ILE A 44 -15.62 -15.67 0.54
C ILE A 44 -15.50 -16.89 1.45
N ALA A 45 -14.29 -17.11 1.99
CA ALA A 45 -14.03 -18.20 2.91
C ALA A 45 -15.02 -18.19 4.09
N SER A 46 -15.33 -19.35 4.63
CA SER A 46 -16.19 -19.49 5.81
C SER A 46 -15.42 -19.37 7.14
N GLY A 47 -14.09 -19.20 7.08
CA GLY A 47 -13.22 -19.08 8.24
C GLY A 47 -11.76 -19.37 7.92
N TYR A 48 -10.89 -19.15 8.91
CA TYR A 48 -9.50 -19.55 8.87
C TYR A 48 -9.32 -20.89 9.58
N PHE A 49 -8.60 -21.82 8.96
CA PHE A 49 -8.36 -23.14 9.54
C PHE A 49 -7.65 -23.04 10.89
N ASN A 50 -8.26 -23.61 11.93
CA ASN A 50 -7.79 -23.58 13.32
C ASN A 50 -7.50 -22.17 13.87
N ASN A 51 -8.10 -21.11 13.34
CA ASN A 51 -7.90 -19.74 13.79
C ASN A 51 -9.20 -18.91 13.73
N ALA A 52 -10.19 -19.30 14.51
CA ALA A 52 -11.47 -18.59 14.55
C ALA A 52 -11.35 -17.15 15.06
N ALA A 53 -10.40 -16.88 15.95
CA ALA A 53 -10.18 -15.53 16.48
C ALA A 53 -9.77 -14.55 15.36
N ALA A 54 -8.79 -14.94 14.52
CA ALA A 54 -8.38 -14.10 13.39
C ALA A 54 -9.50 -13.93 12.34
N TRP A 55 -10.43 -14.89 12.24
CA TRP A 55 -11.59 -14.74 11.36
C TRP A 55 -12.55 -13.66 11.86
N THR A 56 -12.83 -13.64 13.17
CA THR A 56 -13.72 -12.64 13.77
C THR A 56 -13.17 -11.22 13.68
N GLU A 57 -11.87 -11.05 13.51
CA GLU A 57 -11.24 -9.73 13.33
C GLU A 57 -11.45 -9.16 11.92
N VAL A 58 -11.73 -10.00 10.92
CA VAL A 58 -11.81 -9.61 9.51
C VAL A 58 -13.19 -9.74 8.90
N ILE A 59 -14.19 -10.25 9.65
CA ILE A 59 -15.59 -10.30 9.24
C ILE A 59 -16.42 -9.40 10.13
N ASP A 60 -17.18 -8.48 9.56
CA ASP A 60 -18.03 -7.59 10.34
C ASP A 60 -19.40 -8.22 10.65
N ALA A 61 -20.22 -7.52 11.46
CA ALA A 61 -21.54 -7.98 11.89
C ALA A 61 -22.53 -8.18 10.72
N ASP A 62 -22.31 -7.47 9.61
CA ASP A 62 -23.13 -7.55 8.40
C ASP A 62 -22.61 -8.61 7.42
N GLY A 63 -21.50 -9.31 7.74
CA GLY A 63 -20.89 -10.36 6.95
C GLY A 63 -19.98 -9.87 5.81
N TRP A 64 -19.46 -8.65 5.92
CA TRP A 64 -18.43 -8.15 5.02
C TRP A 64 -17.05 -8.60 5.48
N PHE A 65 -16.29 -9.13 4.54
CA PHE A 65 -14.91 -9.51 4.75
C PHE A 65 -13.99 -8.30 4.48
N HIS A 66 -13.28 -7.87 5.50
CA HIS A 66 -12.26 -6.82 5.46
C HIS A 66 -10.97 -7.40 4.92
N THR A 67 -10.57 -6.96 3.71
CA THR A 67 -9.38 -7.52 3.04
C THR A 67 -8.07 -7.02 3.62
N GLY A 68 -8.10 -5.88 4.30
CA GLY A 68 -6.92 -5.15 4.73
C GLY A 68 -6.17 -4.48 3.56
N ASP A 69 -6.75 -4.46 2.35
CA ASP A 69 -6.22 -3.76 1.19
C ASP A 69 -6.93 -2.42 1.03
N LEU A 70 -6.16 -1.35 0.84
CA LEU A 70 -6.68 -0.05 0.45
C LEU A 70 -6.86 -0.03 -1.07
N ALA A 71 -8.03 0.41 -1.50
CA ALA A 71 -8.36 0.48 -2.91
C ALA A 71 -9.26 1.68 -3.20
N ARG A 72 -9.47 1.94 -4.46
CA ARG A 72 -10.52 2.81 -4.99
C ARG A 72 -11.21 2.12 -6.16
N HIS A 73 -12.41 2.54 -6.51
CA HIS A 73 -13.03 2.16 -7.79
C HIS A 73 -13.26 3.40 -8.66
N ASP A 74 -13.31 3.22 -9.96
CA ASP A 74 -13.72 4.27 -10.87
C ASP A 74 -15.25 4.25 -11.09
N GLU A 75 -15.77 5.17 -11.92
CA GLU A 75 -17.21 5.29 -12.24
C GLU A 75 -17.76 4.06 -12.99
N ASP A 76 -16.88 3.28 -13.64
CA ASP A 76 -17.21 2.04 -14.34
C ASP A 76 -17.07 0.79 -13.45
N TRP A 77 -16.86 0.97 -12.14
CA TRP A 77 -16.69 -0.11 -11.15
C TRP A 77 -15.46 -1.00 -11.39
N TYR A 78 -14.38 -0.45 -11.96
CA TYR A 78 -13.08 -1.09 -11.94
C TYR A 78 -12.33 -0.71 -10.67
N PHE A 79 -11.82 -1.72 -9.97
CA PHE A 79 -11.11 -1.56 -8.70
C PHE A 79 -9.60 -1.49 -8.92
N TYR A 80 -8.94 -0.63 -8.16
CA TYR A 80 -7.49 -0.39 -8.19
C TYR A 80 -6.96 -0.50 -6.78
N ILE A 81 -6.04 -1.45 -6.54
CA ILE A 81 -5.34 -1.53 -5.26
C ILE A 81 -4.36 -0.38 -5.16
N VAL A 82 -4.39 0.31 -4.03
CA VAL A 82 -3.50 1.43 -3.70
C VAL A 82 -2.37 0.97 -2.80
N ASP A 83 -2.69 0.28 -1.70
CA ASP A 83 -1.72 -0.25 -0.74
C ASP A 83 -2.38 -1.24 0.22
N ARG A 84 -1.65 -1.65 1.26
CA ARG A 84 -2.18 -2.37 2.42
C ARG A 84 -2.51 -1.39 3.54
N LEU A 85 -3.67 -1.58 4.19
CA LEU A 85 -4.11 -0.72 5.28
C LEU A 85 -3.06 -0.60 6.41
N LYS A 86 -2.43 -1.72 6.78
CA LYS A 86 -1.39 -1.79 7.82
C LYS A 86 -0.04 -1.18 7.44
N ASP A 87 0.19 -0.95 6.15
CA ASP A 87 1.47 -0.43 5.66
C ASP A 87 1.41 1.09 5.44
N MET A 88 0.20 1.64 5.23
CA MET A 88 -0.05 3.08 5.22
C MET A 88 0.37 3.72 6.54
N PHE A 89 0.91 4.92 6.48
CA PHE A 89 1.22 5.76 7.65
C PHE A 89 0.69 7.19 7.48
N ILE A 90 0.57 7.91 8.60
CA ILE A 90 0.00 9.26 8.62
C ILE A 90 1.11 10.27 8.90
N SER A 91 1.38 11.13 7.93
CA SER A 91 2.37 12.19 8.04
C SER A 91 1.70 13.57 8.04
N GLY A 92 1.74 14.26 9.16
CA GLY A 92 1.13 15.58 9.28
C GLY A 92 -0.39 15.63 9.06
N GLY A 93 -1.09 14.53 9.35
CA GLY A 93 -2.54 14.38 9.14
C GLY A 93 -2.92 13.80 7.78
N GLU A 94 -1.98 13.63 6.87
CA GLU A 94 -2.20 13.10 5.52
C GLU A 94 -1.79 11.63 5.40
N ASN A 95 -2.59 10.84 4.70
CA ASN A 95 -2.27 9.45 4.44
C ASN A 95 -1.13 9.34 3.41
N VAL A 96 -0.11 8.57 3.75
CA VAL A 96 0.99 8.22 2.83
C VAL A 96 0.94 6.73 2.54
N TYR A 97 0.95 6.40 1.27
CA TYR A 97 0.92 5.03 0.76
C TYR A 97 2.33 4.63 0.31
N PRO A 98 3.03 3.73 1.04
CA PRO A 98 4.36 3.26 0.66
C PRO A 98 4.50 2.83 -0.79
N ALA A 99 3.50 2.12 -1.33
CA ALA A 99 3.53 1.65 -2.71
C ALA A 99 3.63 2.79 -3.75
N GLU A 100 3.00 3.95 -3.49
CA GLU A 100 3.12 5.13 -4.37
C GLU A 100 4.55 5.69 -4.37
N VAL A 101 5.16 5.78 -3.19
CA VAL A 101 6.54 6.27 -3.04
C VAL A 101 7.53 5.29 -3.65
N GLU A 102 7.35 3.99 -3.40
CA GLU A 102 8.16 2.91 -3.99
C GLU A 102 8.06 2.92 -5.52
N ALA A 103 6.86 3.08 -6.07
CA ALA A 103 6.66 3.19 -7.52
C ALA A 103 7.39 4.42 -8.12
N ALA A 104 7.48 5.52 -7.39
CA ALA A 104 8.26 6.69 -7.80
C ALA A 104 9.78 6.41 -7.72
N LEU A 105 10.25 5.75 -6.64
CA LEU A 105 11.65 5.33 -6.50
C LEU A 105 12.10 4.38 -7.61
N TYR A 106 11.28 3.41 -7.99
CA TYR A 106 11.59 2.47 -9.08
C TYR A 106 11.76 3.13 -10.45
N ARG A 107 11.28 4.36 -10.65
CA ARG A 107 11.53 5.14 -11.88
C ARG A 107 12.94 5.73 -11.92
N HIS A 108 13.63 5.80 -10.78
CA HIS A 108 15.01 6.25 -10.76
C HIS A 108 15.95 5.15 -11.28
N PRO A 109 16.84 5.46 -12.24
CA PRO A 109 17.66 4.44 -12.94
C PRO A 109 18.56 3.63 -12.01
N ALA A 110 19.07 4.23 -10.93
CA ALA A 110 19.99 3.58 -10.00
C ALA A 110 19.28 2.64 -9.01
N VAL A 111 17.97 2.69 -8.85
CA VAL A 111 17.23 1.87 -7.87
C VAL A 111 17.03 0.46 -8.41
N PHE A 112 17.51 -0.53 -7.65
CA PHE A 112 17.28 -1.95 -7.92
C PHE A 112 16.09 -2.47 -7.12
N GLN A 113 16.07 -2.23 -5.80
CA GLN A 113 14.97 -2.56 -4.91
C GLN A 113 14.76 -1.44 -3.91
N CYS A 114 13.54 -1.23 -3.49
CA CYS A 114 13.24 -0.31 -2.40
C CYS A 114 12.07 -0.81 -1.56
N ALA A 115 12.02 -0.31 -0.34
CA ALA A 115 10.87 -0.45 0.55
C ALA A 115 10.73 0.82 1.37
N VAL A 116 9.50 1.29 1.56
CA VAL A 116 9.21 2.48 2.36
C VAL A 116 8.36 2.07 3.56
N VAL A 117 8.67 2.63 4.71
CA VAL A 117 7.91 2.44 5.95
C VAL A 117 7.72 3.78 6.66
N GLY A 118 6.64 3.90 7.43
CA GLY A 118 6.47 4.99 8.38
C GLY A 118 7.36 4.75 9.60
N VAL A 119 8.02 5.80 10.07
CA VAL A 119 8.78 5.80 11.32
C VAL A 119 8.33 6.98 12.18
N PRO A 120 8.36 6.88 13.51
CA PRO A 120 7.92 7.95 14.40
C PRO A 120 8.67 9.26 14.17
N ASP A 121 7.94 10.37 14.18
CA ASP A 121 8.48 11.72 14.11
C ASP A 121 7.76 12.63 15.12
N PRO A 122 8.48 13.41 15.94
CA PRO A 122 7.87 14.21 17.01
C PRO A 122 7.00 15.37 16.51
N ARG A 123 7.18 15.79 15.26
CA ARG A 123 6.42 16.90 14.67
C ARG A 123 5.27 16.43 13.80
N TRP A 124 5.48 15.34 13.06
CA TRP A 124 4.55 14.90 12.00
C TRP A 124 3.77 13.64 12.37
N GLY A 125 4.01 13.08 13.58
CA GLY A 125 3.50 11.79 13.99
C GLY A 125 4.33 10.66 13.39
N GLU A 126 4.28 10.50 12.07
CA GLU A 126 5.15 9.62 11.32
C GLU A 126 5.72 10.33 10.09
N VAL A 127 6.87 9.84 9.62
CA VAL A 127 7.49 10.25 8.36
C VAL A 127 8.00 9.03 7.60
N GLY A 128 8.10 9.14 6.28
CA GLY A 128 8.63 8.07 5.46
C GLY A 128 10.13 7.84 5.68
N LYS A 129 10.53 6.58 5.79
CA LYS A 129 11.90 6.11 5.68
C LYS A 129 11.99 5.13 4.52
N ALA A 130 12.83 5.44 3.53
CA ALA A 130 13.09 4.61 2.37
C ALA A 130 14.35 3.79 2.58
N TYR A 131 14.24 2.46 2.45
CA TYR A 131 15.36 1.54 2.35
C TYR A 131 15.59 1.24 0.88
N VAL A 132 16.81 1.45 0.40
CA VAL A 132 17.13 1.38 -1.02
C VAL A 132 18.32 0.48 -1.27
N VAL A 133 18.15 -0.47 -2.19
CA VAL A 133 19.24 -1.24 -2.79
C VAL A 133 19.54 -0.63 -4.15
N LEU A 134 20.76 -0.19 -4.36
CA LEU A 134 21.21 0.35 -5.66
C LEU A 134 21.60 -0.78 -6.61
N LYS A 135 21.48 -0.52 -7.91
CA LYS A 135 22.06 -1.38 -8.95
C LYS A 135 23.58 -1.35 -8.89
N PRO A 136 24.25 -2.45 -9.23
CA PRO A 136 25.70 -2.43 -9.42
C PRO A 136 26.09 -1.31 -10.41
N ASP A 137 27.19 -0.62 -10.11
CA ASP A 137 27.80 0.41 -10.96
C ASP A 137 26.90 1.64 -11.27
N GLN A 138 25.81 1.81 -10.54
CA GLN A 138 24.94 2.98 -10.64
C GLN A 138 24.79 3.66 -9.27
N PRO A 139 25.79 4.45 -8.83
CA PRO A 139 25.72 5.16 -7.57
C PRO A 139 24.64 6.25 -7.63
N ALA A 140 23.99 6.47 -6.51
CA ALA A 140 23.11 7.62 -6.28
C ALA A 140 23.23 8.05 -4.80
N SER A 141 23.12 9.34 -4.56
CA SER A 141 23.06 9.87 -3.19
C SER A 141 21.61 9.91 -2.67
N ALA A 142 21.45 10.05 -1.36
CA ALA A 142 20.14 10.22 -0.75
C ALA A 142 19.47 11.51 -1.24
N GLU A 143 20.24 12.58 -1.43
CA GLU A 143 19.77 13.87 -1.91
C GLU A 143 19.23 13.76 -3.35
N GLU A 144 19.90 13.02 -4.22
CA GLU A 144 19.44 12.78 -5.60
C GLU A 144 18.12 12.02 -5.63
N LEU A 145 17.97 10.97 -4.80
CA LEU A 145 16.72 10.23 -4.69
C LEU A 145 15.58 11.09 -4.12
N LEU A 146 15.85 11.89 -3.10
CA LEU A 146 14.87 12.79 -2.51
C LEU A 146 14.45 13.91 -3.48
N ALA A 147 15.38 14.45 -4.26
CA ALA A 147 15.07 15.43 -5.31
C ALA A 147 14.18 14.80 -6.39
N HIS A 148 14.54 13.60 -6.90
CA HIS A 148 13.71 12.85 -7.84
C HIS A 148 12.29 12.62 -7.32
N LEU A 149 12.13 12.24 -6.06
CA LEU A 149 10.82 12.06 -5.44
C LEU A 149 10.07 13.39 -5.30
N GLY A 150 10.76 14.49 -4.99
CA GLY A 150 10.18 15.83 -4.88
C GLY A 150 9.59 16.35 -6.18
N ASP A 151 10.12 15.91 -7.33
CA ASP A 151 9.61 16.25 -8.67
C ASP A 151 8.33 15.46 -9.04
N CYS A 152 8.08 14.33 -8.38
CA CYS A 152 6.99 13.41 -8.75
C CYS A 152 5.87 13.33 -7.70
N LEU A 153 6.14 13.68 -6.44
CA LEU A 153 5.24 13.47 -5.32
C LEU A 153 4.93 14.75 -4.55
N ALA A 154 3.77 14.79 -3.91
CA ALA A 154 3.46 15.83 -2.94
C ALA A 154 4.48 15.79 -1.78
N ARG A 155 4.84 16.96 -1.25
CA ARG A 155 5.92 17.13 -0.28
C ARG A 155 5.79 16.24 0.97
N TYR A 156 4.59 16.03 1.47
CA TYR A 156 4.34 15.21 2.65
C TYR A 156 4.56 13.71 2.40
N LYS A 157 4.55 13.27 1.13
CA LYS A 157 4.83 11.88 0.71
C LYS A 157 6.31 11.57 0.56
N VAL A 158 7.14 12.62 0.39
CA VAL A 158 8.60 12.44 0.22
C VAL A 158 9.18 11.97 1.55
N PRO A 159 9.89 10.83 1.57
CA PRO A 159 10.54 10.32 2.78
C PRO A 159 11.51 11.34 3.38
N ARG A 160 11.62 11.36 4.71
CA ARG A 160 12.61 12.16 5.41
C ARG A 160 13.97 11.48 5.50
N HIS A 161 13.96 10.16 5.42
CA HIS A 161 15.17 9.35 5.60
C HIS A 161 15.33 8.40 4.41
N VAL A 162 16.55 8.28 3.92
CA VAL A 162 16.97 7.27 2.95
C VAL A 162 18.12 6.48 3.55
N GLU A 163 17.98 5.17 3.61
CA GLU A 163 19.03 4.25 4.06
C GLU A 163 19.38 3.29 2.94
N PHE A 164 20.65 3.26 2.56
CA PHE A 164 21.15 2.29 1.59
C PHE A 164 21.47 0.98 2.28
N VAL A 165 20.94 -0.11 1.74
CA VAL A 165 21.11 -1.46 2.28
C VAL A 165 21.60 -2.41 1.20
N ALA A 166 22.34 -3.45 1.61
CA ALA A 166 22.80 -4.47 0.66
C ALA A 166 21.65 -5.36 0.15
N SER A 167 20.64 -5.58 0.98
CA SER A 167 19.43 -6.34 0.62
C SER A 167 18.27 -5.97 1.53
N LEU A 168 17.04 -6.15 1.05
CA LEU A 168 15.83 -6.04 1.87
C LEU A 168 15.54 -7.37 2.57
N PRO A 169 14.95 -7.37 3.77
CA PRO A 169 14.48 -8.58 4.42
C PRO A 169 13.26 -9.12 3.65
N ILE A 170 13.35 -10.37 3.20
CA ILE A 170 12.34 -11.01 2.36
C ILE A 170 11.87 -12.31 3.03
N SER A 171 10.56 -12.51 3.09
CA SER A 171 9.95 -13.75 3.55
C SER A 171 10.20 -14.91 2.58
N ALA A 172 9.98 -16.15 3.04
CA ALA A 172 10.05 -17.33 2.17
C ALA A 172 9.10 -17.27 0.94
N ALA A 173 8.04 -16.46 1.03
CA ALA A 173 7.11 -16.20 -0.07
C ALA A 173 7.53 -15.02 -0.99
N GLY A 174 8.75 -14.49 -0.84
CA GLY A 174 9.28 -13.41 -1.68
C GLY A 174 8.75 -12.00 -1.33
N LYS A 175 8.05 -11.83 -0.20
CA LYS A 175 7.51 -10.53 0.22
C LYS A 175 8.45 -9.81 1.18
N VAL A 176 8.60 -8.49 1.01
CA VAL A 176 9.37 -7.65 1.93
C VAL A 176 8.75 -7.68 3.34
N LEU A 177 9.56 -7.94 4.34
CA LEU A 177 9.20 -7.97 5.76
C LEU A 177 9.28 -6.54 6.34
N ARG A 178 8.27 -5.69 6.01
CA ARG A 178 8.25 -4.29 6.44
C ARG A 178 8.30 -4.11 7.95
N ARG A 179 7.80 -5.10 8.72
CA ARG A 179 7.89 -5.08 10.18
C ARG A 179 9.35 -4.99 10.64
N GLU A 180 10.25 -5.79 10.08
CA GLU A 180 11.67 -5.76 10.43
C GLU A 180 12.35 -4.44 10.06
N LEU A 181 11.87 -3.76 9.01
CA LEU A 181 12.37 -2.44 8.61
C LEU A 181 11.90 -1.33 9.55
N ARG A 182 10.71 -1.45 10.15
CA ARG A 182 10.21 -0.48 11.16
C ARG A 182 10.92 -0.58 12.50
N GLU A 183 11.45 -1.75 12.84
CA GLU A 183 12.14 -2.04 14.10
C GLU A 183 13.63 -1.63 14.06
N ARG A 184 14.15 -1.20 12.89
CA ARG A 184 15.52 -0.69 12.68
C ARG A 184 15.58 0.81 12.91
#